data_61e7e87fa153961d5550ef52aa6e2476
#
_entry.id   61e7e87fa153961d5550ef52aa6e2476
#
_cell.length_a   1.000
_cell.length_b   1.000
_cell.length_c   1.000
_cell.angle_alpha   90.00
_cell.angle_beta   90.00
_cell.angle_gamma   90.00
#
_symmetry.space_group_name_H-M   'P 1'
#
loop_
_entity.id
_entity.type
_entity.pdbx_description
1 polymer ?
#
loop_
_entity_poly.entity_id
_entity_poly.type
_entity_poly.pdbx_seq_one_letter_code
_entity_poly.pdbx_strand_id
1 'polypeptide(L)'
;SQAMSNAICDAFLRFGGDARFNCAAGKILVRNGKVAAVVTDDGEEITTKFVVSNAGPIPTLIDMVGAENCPADELKKLNARTVGLSAFTLYMGFDCEPSELGIDKATNFICASADPEYGHRKMKTLDGAEFSLMTCYDVDDPDFSPPGTCQASLVTLQYAQPWMSVPPSKYYDTKYRFAEKLLTLAEKAFPDLRKHLEEAEPATPLTHMRYLGHPGGSIYGSEHFTRETSLFVDSKSAIEGLYFTGAWNGSGGFQP
;
A
#
# COMPACT_ATOMS: atom_id res chain seq x y z
N SER A 1 -7.70 -6.56 10.86
CA SER A 1 -6.86 -7.14 9.80
C SER A 1 -5.76 -8.05 10.35
N GLN A 2 -5.04 -7.67 11.40
CA GLN A 2 -3.98 -8.50 11.98
C GLN A 2 -4.49 -9.88 12.44
N ALA A 3 -5.66 -9.93 13.09
CA ALA A 3 -6.27 -11.20 13.53
C ALA A 3 -6.54 -12.16 12.36
N MET A 4 -6.97 -11.64 11.20
CA MET A 4 -7.16 -12.45 9.99
C MET A 4 -5.84 -13.01 9.47
N SER A 5 -4.79 -12.18 9.40
CA SER A 5 -3.46 -12.61 8.98
C SER A 5 -2.88 -13.68 9.92
N ASN A 6 -3.05 -13.49 11.23
CA ASN A 6 -2.62 -14.47 12.23
C ASN A 6 -3.37 -15.81 12.07
N ALA A 7 -4.70 -15.77 11.89
CA ALA A 7 -5.51 -16.97 11.70
C ALA A 7 -5.12 -17.76 10.44
N ILE A 8 -4.77 -17.05 9.34
CA ILE A 8 -4.27 -17.68 8.11
C ILE A 8 -2.89 -18.31 8.35
N CYS A 9 -1.99 -17.58 9.02
CA CYS A 9 -0.67 -18.11 9.39
C CYS A 9 -0.77 -19.36 10.28
N ASP A 10 -1.62 -19.33 11.31
CA ASP A 10 -1.86 -20.47 12.18
C ASP A 10 -2.42 -21.68 11.44
N ALA A 11 -3.32 -21.46 10.48
CA ALA A 11 -3.83 -22.52 9.63
C ALA A 11 -2.71 -23.10 8.74
N PHE A 12 -1.88 -22.25 8.13
CA PHE A 12 -0.74 -22.67 7.33
C PHE A 12 0.23 -23.55 8.12
N LEU A 13 0.59 -23.14 9.35
CA LEU A 13 1.46 -23.91 10.24
C LEU A 13 0.82 -25.26 10.65
N ARG A 14 -0.49 -25.27 10.94
CA ARG A 14 -1.21 -26.53 11.27
C ARG A 14 -1.23 -27.53 10.11
N PHE A 15 -1.20 -27.05 8.87
CA PHE A 15 -1.09 -27.89 7.68
C PHE A 15 0.37 -28.28 7.33
N GLY A 16 1.33 -27.99 8.19
CA GLY A 16 2.74 -28.38 8.02
C GLY A 16 3.56 -27.37 7.22
N GLY A 17 3.06 -26.16 7.03
CA GLY A 17 3.85 -25.07 6.45
C GLY A 17 4.93 -24.58 7.40
N ASP A 18 5.98 -23.96 6.88
CA ASP A 18 7.05 -23.29 7.62
C ASP A 18 6.98 -21.77 7.36
N ALA A 19 6.72 -20.97 8.40
CA ALA A 19 6.65 -19.51 8.31
C ALA A 19 7.92 -18.91 8.92
N ARG A 20 8.66 -18.15 8.10
CA ARG A 20 9.88 -17.49 8.51
C ARG A 20 9.69 -15.97 8.49
N PHE A 21 9.92 -15.35 9.63
CA PHE A 21 9.90 -13.89 9.80
C PHE A 21 11.33 -13.36 9.88
N ASN A 22 11.50 -12.09 9.55
CA ASN A 22 12.83 -11.44 9.46
C ASN A 22 13.80 -12.22 8.56
N CYS A 23 13.28 -12.80 7.49
CA CYS A 23 14.01 -13.60 6.50
C CYS A 23 13.58 -13.14 5.11
N ALA A 24 14.37 -12.29 4.50
CA ALA A 24 14.07 -11.76 3.17
C ALA A 24 14.51 -12.75 2.07
N ALA A 25 13.70 -12.87 1.01
CA ALA A 25 14.13 -13.53 -0.21
C ALA A 25 15.04 -12.59 -1.00
N GLY A 26 16.31 -12.95 -1.11
CA GLY A 26 17.33 -12.14 -1.83
C GLY A 26 17.40 -12.45 -3.32
N LYS A 27 17.24 -13.73 -3.70
CA LYS A 27 17.31 -14.16 -5.11
C LYS A 27 16.34 -15.30 -5.41
N ILE A 28 15.87 -15.36 -6.65
CA ILE A 28 15.15 -16.51 -7.23
C ILE A 28 16.06 -17.09 -8.33
N LEU A 29 16.57 -18.29 -8.10
CA LEU A 29 17.43 -18.95 -9.08
C LEU A 29 16.58 -19.58 -10.17
N VAL A 30 16.87 -19.21 -11.42
CA VAL A 30 16.24 -19.74 -12.62
C VAL A 30 17.25 -20.57 -13.39
N ARG A 31 16.90 -21.82 -13.74
CA ARG A 31 17.74 -22.71 -14.55
C ARG A 31 16.90 -23.25 -15.72
N ASN A 32 17.38 -23.07 -16.95
CA ASN A 32 16.66 -23.51 -18.17
C ASN A 32 15.21 -22.98 -18.24
N GLY A 33 14.99 -21.70 -17.85
CA GLY A 33 13.67 -21.06 -17.88
C GLY A 33 12.71 -21.49 -16.78
N LYS A 34 13.18 -22.22 -15.77
CA LYS A 34 12.39 -22.74 -14.64
C LYS A 34 12.94 -22.29 -13.30
N VAL A 35 12.06 -22.07 -12.33
CA VAL A 35 12.47 -21.89 -10.93
C VAL A 35 13.23 -23.11 -10.44
N ALA A 36 14.35 -22.86 -9.74
CA ALA A 36 15.18 -23.91 -9.15
C ALA A 36 15.32 -23.78 -7.63
N ALA A 37 15.46 -22.55 -7.11
CA ALA A 37 15.60 -22.27 -5.68
C ALA A 37 15.26 -20.82 -5.37
N VAL A 38 15.08 -20.54 -4.07
CA VAL A 38 15.11 -19.20 -3.48
C VAL A 38 16.33 -19.11 -2.58
N VAL A 39 17.07 -18.00 -2.66
CA VAL A 39 18.19 -17.71 -1.75
C VAL A 39 17.75 -16.58 -0.82
N THR A 40 17.86 -16.80 0.47
CA THR A 40 17.56 -15.83 1.51
C THR A 40 18.68 -14.78 1.65
N ASP A 41 18.44 -13.70 2.36
CA ASP A 41 19.40 -12.62 2.61
C ASP A 41 20.62 -13.06 3.43
N ASP A 42 20.46 -14.11 4.25
CA ASP A 42 21.56 -14.76 4.99
C ASP A 42 22.30 -15.84 4.18
N GLY A 43 21.87 -16.08 2.93
CA GLY A 43 22.56 -16.96 1.97
C GLY A 43 22.08 -18.42 1.98
N GLU A 44 21.03 -18.79 2.71
CA GLU A 44 20.45 -20.14 2.63
C GLU A 44 19.79 -20.35 1.25
N GLU A 45 20.09 -21.47 0.59
CA GLU A 45 19.46 -21.90 -0.65
C GLU A 45 18.35 -22.90 -0.39
N ILE A 46 17.08 -22.46 -0.64
CA ILE A 46 15.89 -23.29 -0.50
C ILE A 46 15.48 -23.81 -1.86
N THR A 47 15.78 -25.07 -2.18
CA THR A 47 15.41 -25.71 -3.44
C THR A 47 13.89 -25.84 -3.55
N THR A 48 13.32 -25.35 -4.64
CA THR A 48 11.87 -25.44 -4.88
C THR A 48 11.55 -25.50 -6.38
N LYS A 49 10.38 -26.04 -6.72
CA LYS A 49 9.85 -26.05 -8.09
C LYS A 49 8.90 -24.89 -8.37
N PHE A 50 8.36 -24.26 -7.32
CA PHE A 50 7.35 -23.22 -7.43
C PHE A 50 7.67 -22.08 -6.46
N VAL A 51 7.49 -20.86 -6.95
CA VAL A 51 7.53 -19.62 -6.15
C VAL A 51 6.26 -18.85 -6.42
N VAL A 52 5.59 -18.40 -5.36
CA VAL A 52 4.49 -17.44 -5.41
C VAL A 52 4.99 -16.15 -4.77
N SER A 53 5.16 -15.12 -5.57
CA SER A 53 5.68 -13.83 -5.10
C SER A 53 4.57 -12.80 -4.88
N ASN A 54 4.55 -12.21 -3.68
CA ASN A 54 3.75 -11.04 -3.34
C ASN A 54 4.59 -9.75 -3.24
N ALA A 55 5.87 -9.81 -3.58
CA ALA A 55 6.77 -8.65 -3.54
C ALA A 55 6.54 -7.65 -4.71
N GLY A 56 5.60 -7.96 -5.59
CA GLY A 56 5.39 -7.21 -6.82
C GLY A 56 6.30 -7.66 -7.96
N PRO A 57 5.91 -7.41 -9.22
CA PRO A 57 6.65 -7.92 -10.37
C PRO A 57 8.02 -7.26 -10.58
N ILE A 58 8.19 -5.98 -10.25
CA ILE A 58 9.49 -5.29 -10.41
C ILE A 58 10.54 -5.87 -9.47
N PRO A 59 10.37 -5.86 -8.14
CA PRO A 59 11.33 -6.49 -7.23
C PRO A 59 11.56 -7.96 -7.56
N THR A 60 10.52 -8.70 -7.94
CA THR A 60 10.63 -10.12 -8.24
C THR A 60 11.47 -10.38 -9.50
N LEU A 61 11.14 -9.73 -10.62
CA LEU A 61 11.77 -10.01 -11.90
C LEU A 61 13.11 -9.29 -12.07
N ILE A 62 13.24 -8.06 -11.57
CA ILE A 62 14.43 -7.25 -11.76
C ILE A 62 15.48 -7.53 -10.66
N ASP A 63 15.05 -7.49 -9.39
CA ASP A 63 16.00 -7.56 -8.27
C ASP A 63 16.30 -9.02 -7.87
N MET A 64 15.29 -9.90 -7.79
CA MET A 64 15.48 -11.27 -7.33
C MET A 64 15.86 -12.25 -8.44
N VAL A 65 15.18 -12.20 -9.60
CA VAL A 65 15.48 -13.07 -10.75
C VAL A 65 16.68 -12.54 -11.54
N GLY A 66 16.78 -11.23 -11.71
CA GLY A 66 17.69 -10.55 -12.61
C GLY A 66 17.10 -10.39 -14.01
N ALA A 67 17.17 -9.18 -14.56
CA ALA A 67 16.59 -8.87 -15.87
C ALA A 67 17.11 -9.76 -17.00
N GLU A 68 18.38 -10.17 -16.91
CA GLU A 68 19.07 -11.04 -17.87
C GLU A 68 18.49 -12.47 -17.93
N ASN A 69 17.82 -12.92 -16.86
CA ASN A 69 17.20 -14.23 -16.76
C ASN A 69 15.70 -14.20 -17.12
N CYS A 70 15.16 -13.00 -17.36
CA CYS A 70 13.75 -12.80 -17.69
C CYS A 70 13.53 -12.86 -19.20
N PRO A 71 12.41 -13.50 -19.67
CA PRO A 71 12.01 -13.41 -21.07
C PRO A 71 11.75 -11.96 -21.49
N ALA A 72 12.29 -11.56 -22.65
CA ALA A 72 12.19 -10.18 -23.14
C ALA A 72 10.75 -9.68 -23.27
N ASP A 73 9.83 -10.54 -23.66
CA ASP A 73 8.40 -10.19 -23.77
C ASP A 73 7.76 -9.90 -22.41
N GLU A 74 8.20 -10.58 -21.35
CA GLU A 74 7.72 -10.30 -19.98
C GLU A 74 8.20 -8.94 -19.49
N LEU A 75 9.48 -8.64 -19.70
CA LEU A 75 10.03 -7.31 -19.39
C LEU A 75 9.36 -6.20 -20.20
N LYS A 76 9.04 -6.45 -21.48
CA LYS A 76 8.31 -5.51 -22.32
C LYS A 76 6.90 -5.24 -21.77
N LYS A 77 6.17 -6.28 -21.37
CA LYS A 77 4.86 -6.15 -20.73
C LYS A 77 4.94 -5.40 -19.41
N LEU A 78 5.96 -5.67 -18.59
CA LEU A 78 6.18 -4.97 -17.33
C LEU A 78 6.43 -3.47 -17.55
N ASN A 79 7.29 -3.11 -18.51
CA ASN A 79 7.61 -1.72 -18.85
C ASN A 79 6.44 -0.95 -19.49
N ALA A 80 5.47 -1.64 -20.07
CA ALA A 80 4.27 -1.01 -20.65
C ALA A 80 3.23 -0.62 -19.59
N ARG A 81 3.38 -1.07 -18.35
CA ARG A 81 2.42 -0.76 -17.29
C ARG A 81 2.64 0.64 -16.71
N THR A 82 1.54 1.34 -16.49
CA THR A 82 1.56 2.61 -15.75
C THR A 82 1.43 2.32 -14.26
N VAL A 83 2.29 2.94 -13.45
CA VAL A 83 2.23 2.82 -11.99
C VAL A 83 0.95 3.48 -11.48
N GLY A 84 0.21 2.75 -10.66
CA GLY A 84 -1.08 3.17 -10.14
C GLY A 84 -1.01 4.11 -8.95
N LEU A 85 -2.18 4.37 -8.38
CA LEU A 85 -2.37 5.26 -7.25
C LEU A 85 -1.65 4.77 -5.99
N SER A 86 -1.11 5.73 -5.27
CA SER A 86 -0.67 5.65 -3.89
C SER A 86 -1.68 6.35 -2.98
N ALA A 87 -1.28 6.64 -1.76
CA ALA A 87 -2.06 7.38 -0.79
C ALA A 87 -1.21 8.45 -0.08
N PHE A 88 -1.91 9.45 0.44
CA PHE A 88 -1.44 10.26 1.56
C PHE A 88 -2.25 9.84 2.78
N THR A 89 -1.57 9.50 3.86
CA THR A 89 -2.20 9.09 5.11
C THR A 89 -1.77 10.03 6.22
N LEU A 90 -2.72 10.53 7.01
CA LEU A 90 -2.44 11.23 8.26
C LEU A 90 -2.87 10.32 9.41
N TYR A 91 -1.90 9.84 10.18
CA TYR A 91 -2.13 9.11 11.43
C TYR A 91 -2.30 10.10 12.57
N MET A 92 -3.25 9.86 13.44
CA MET A 92 -3.62 10.77 14.52
C MET A 92 -3.84 10.00 15.82
N GLY A 93 -3.34 10.56 16.93
CA GLY A 93 -3.63 10.11 18.29
C GLY A 93 -4.40 11.18 19.05
N PHE A 94 -5.39 10.77 19.83
CA PHE A 94 -6.29 11.67 20.56
C PHE A 94 -6.32 11.32 22.05
N ASP A 95 -6.48 12.33 22.92
CA ASP A 95 -6.58 12.23 24.37
C ASP A 95 -8.02 11.97 24.88
N CYS A 96 -8.86 11.38 24.05
CA CYS A 96 -10.27 11.14 24.37
C CYS A 96 -10.79 9.86 23.67
N GLU A 97 -11.96 9.40 24.08
CA GLU A 97 -12.67 8.30 23.43
C GLU A 97 -13.31 8.74 22.09
N PRO A 98 -13.54 7.81 21.12
CA PRO A 98 -14.14 8.15 19.82
C PRO A 98 -15.47 8.88 19.91
N SER A 99 -16.30 8.54 20.92
CA SER A 99 -17.61 9.15 21.14
C SER A 99 -17.54 10.64 21.46
N GLU A 100 -16.48 11.10 22.10
CA GLU A 100 -16.27 12.53 22.42
C GLU A 100 -15.94 13.34 21.16
N LEU A 101 -15.37 12.69 20.13
CA LEU A 101 -15.14 13.27 18.81
C LEU A 101 -16.37 13.18 17.89
N GLY A 102 -17.46 12.53 18.35
CA GLY A 102 -18.63 12.25 17.52
C GLY A 102 -18.41 11.14 16.49
N ILE A 103 -17.38 10.30 16.68
CA ILE A 103 -17.07 9.17 15.80
C ILE A 103 -17.83 7.94 16.29
N ASP A 104 -18.93 7.59 15.59
CA ASP A 104 -19.81 6.46 15.90
C ASP A 104 -19.67 5.27 14.94
N LYS A 105 -18.84 5.41 13.89
CA LYS A 105 -18.53 4.37 12.92
C LYS A 105 -17.03 4.27 12.73
N ALA A 106 -16.52 3.04 12.66
CA ALA A 106 -15.10 2.79 12.43
C ALA A 106 -14.61 3.34 11.09
N THR A 107 -15.49 3.47 10.09
CA THR A 107 -15.15 3.97 8.76
C THR A 107 -16.09 5.05 8.30
N ASN A 108 -15.54 6.20 7.92
CA ASN A 108 -16.26 7.39 7.47
C ASN A 108 -15.68 7.91 6.15
N PHE A 109 -16.55 8.15 5.16
CA PHE A 109 -16.17 8.78 3.89
C PHE A 109 -16.50 10.26 3.95
N ILE A 110 -15.49 11.11 3.83
CA ILE A 110 -15.61 12.56 3.89
C ILE A 110 -15.34 13.13 2.51
N CYS A 111 -16.36 13.71 1.88
CA CYS A 111 -16.27 14.27 0.54
C CYS A 111 -16.61 15.76 0.57
N ALA A 112 -15.72 16.59 0.00
CA ALA A 112 -15.99 18.03 -0.18
C ALA A 112 -16.77 18.32 -1.47
N SER A 113 -16.67 17.43 -2.46
CA SER A 113 -17.33 17.55 -3.77
C SER A 113 -17.88 16.20 -4.22
N ALA A 114 -19.00 16.22 -4.92
CA ALA A 114 -19.57 15.06 -5.61
C ALA A 114 -19.06 14.91 -7.06
N ASP A 115 -18.19 15.83 -7.55
CA ASP A 115 -17.62 15.76 -8.89
C ASP A 115 -16.41 14.80 -8.92
N PRO A 116 -16.54 13.59 -9.52
CA PRO A 116 -15.46 12.61 -9.56
C PRO A 116 -14.27 13.05 -10.43
N GLU A 117 -14.50 13.85 -11.49
CA GLU A 117 -13.42 14.36 -12.33
C GLU A 117 -12.57 15.39 -11.57
N TYR A 118 -13.22 16.23 -10.78
CA TYR A 118 -12.53 17.17 -9.92
C TYR A 118 -11.69 16.46 -8.87
N GLY A 119 -12.25 15.45 -8.21
CA GLY A 119 -11.52 14.59 -7.27
C GLY A 119 -10.29 13.92 -7.92
N HIS A 120 -10.45 13.35 -9.11
CA HIS A 120 -9.33 12.73 -9.84
C HIS A 120 -8.22 13.73 -10.19
N ARG A 121 -8.57 14.98 -10.58
CA ARG A 121 -7.57 16.04 -10.81
C ARG A 121 -6.79 16.37 -9.54
N LYS A 122 -7.46 16.42 -8.38
CA LYS A 122 -6.82 16.70 -7.09
C LYS A 122 -5.82 15.63 -6.66
N MET A 123 -6.02 14.37 -7.02
CA MET A 123 -5.05 13.29 -6.76
C MET A 123 -3.68 13.54 -7.45
N LYS A 124 -3.62 14.43 -8.43
CA LYS A 124 -2.43 14.80 -9.21
C LYS A 124 -1.81 16.13 -8.79
N THR A 125 -2.28 16.75 -7.72
CA THR A 125 -1.79 18.04 -7.23
C THR A 125 -1.51 17.99 -5.72
N LEU A 126 -0.82 19.02 -5.19
CA LEU A 126 -0.58 19.20 -3.75
C LEU A 126 -1.48 20.29 -3.15
N ASP A 127 -2.60 20.61 -3.83
CA ASP A 127 -3.49 21.69 -3.41
C ASP A 127 -4.48 21.30 -2.30
N GLY A 128 -4.54 20.03 -1.95
CA GLY A 128 -5.43 19.45 -0.96
C GLY A 128 -6.20 18.27 -1.50
N ALA A 129 -7.04 17.68 -0.65
CA ALA A 129 -7.89 16.56 -0.97
C ALA A 129 -9.36 16.97 -1.01
N GLU A 130 -10.12 16.38 -1.93
CA GLU A 130 -11.60 16.53 -2.00
C GLU A 130 -12.31 15.33 -1.38
N PHE A 131 -11.58 14.29 -1.07
CA PHE A 131 -12.04 13.05 -0.47
C PHE A 131 -11.05 12.57 0.57
N SER A 132 -11.56 12.07 1.68
CA SER A 132 -10.79 11.32 2.68
C SER A 132 -11.60 10.17 3.22
N LEU A 133 -10.95 9.04 3.41
CA LEU A 133 -11.43 7.94 4.23
C LEU A 133 -10.86 8.14 5.63
N MET A 134 -11.73 8.32 6.64
CA MET A 134 -11.33 8.30 8.04
C MET A 134 -11.64 6.95 8.65
N THR A 135 -10.65 6.34 9.29
CA THR A 135 -10.80 5.06 9.99
C THR A 135 -10.37 5.22 11.44
N CYS A 136 -11.24 4.84 12.38
CA CYS A 136 -11.00 4.76 13.82
C CYS A 136 -11.37 3.36 14.29
N TYR A 137 -10.38 2.51 14.54
CA TYR A 137 -10.62 1.11 14.91
C TYR A 137 -11.12 0.95 16.34
N ASP A 138 -10.87 1.93 17.21
CA ASP A 138 -11.34 1.92 18.61
C ASP A 138 -12.88 1.83 18.73
N VAL A 139 -13.62 2.21 17.68
CA VAL A 139 -15.10 2.07 17.62
C VAL A 139 -15.54 0.60 17.63
N ASP A 140 -14.81 -0.27 16.92
CA ASP A 140 -15.12 -1.69 16.79
C ASP A 140 -14.27 -2.58 17.72
N ASP A 141 -13.11 -2.08 18.18
CA ASP A 141 -12.17 -2.77 19.04
C ASP A 141 -11.74 -1.84 20.19
N PRO A 142 -12.48 -1.84 21.32
CA PRO A 142 -12.19 -0.95 22.45
C PRO A 142 -10.82 -1.13 23.10
N ASP A 143 -10.14 -2.26 22.84
CA ASP A 143 -8.80 -2.55 23.34
C ASP A 143 -7.69 -2.14 22.31
N PHE A 144 -8.06 -1.46 21.22
CA PHE A 144 -7.10 -1.06 20.18
C PHE A 144 -6.14 0.02 20.66
N SER A 145 -6.63 0.98 21.44
CA SER A 145 -5.84 2.04 22.07
C SER A 145 -5.88 1.95 23.60
N PRO A 146 -4.96 2.61 24.32
CA PRO A 146 -5.05 2.71 25.78
C PRO A 146 -6.37 3.36 26.23
N PRO A 147 -6.93 2.94 27.41
CA PRO A 147 -8.17 3.53 27.90
C PRO A 147 -8.15 5.04 28.00
N GLY A 148 -9.22 5.71 27.58
CA GLY A 148 -9.34 7.17 27.55
C GLY A 148 -8.66 7.84 26.37
N THR A 149 -8.18 7.06 25.39
CA THR A 149 -7.56 7.56 24.14
C THR A 149 -8.16 6.87 22.95
N CYS A 150 -7.92 7.42 21.75
CA CYS A 150 -8.21 6.72 20.50
C CYS A 150 -7.24 7.11 19.38
N GLN A 151 -7.24 6.33 18.32
CA GLN A 151 -6.45 6.57 17.11
C GLN A 151 -7.36 6.65 15.89
N ALA A 152 -7.04 7.55 14.97
CA ALA A 152 -7.66 7.54 13.67
C ALA A 152 -6.64 7.79 12.56
N SER A 153 -6.99 7.40 11.35
CA SER A 153 -6.24 7.75 10.15
C SER A 153 -7.14 8.42 9.12
N LEU A 154 -6.62 9.45 8.47
CA LEU A 154 -7.22 10.06 7.28
C LEU A 154 -6.43 9.61 6.06
N VAL A 155 -7.08 8.97 5.12
CA VAL A 155 -6.46 8.46 3.88
C VAL A 155 -7.10 9.13 2.68
N THR A 156 -6.27 9.71 1.82
CA THR A 156 -6.70 10.19 0.50
C THR A 156 -5.79 9.62 -0.58
N LEU A 157 -6.36 9.33 -1.74
CA LEU A 157 -5.59 8.81 -2.87
C LEU A 157 -4.74 9.91 -3.49
N GLN A 158 -3.49 9.57 -3.80
CA GLN A 158 -2.53 10.51 -4.37
C GLN A 158 -1.59 9.80 -5.35
N TYR A 159 -1.23 10.47 -6.45
CA TYR A 159 -0.12 10.03 -7.28
C TYR A 159 1.22 10.47 -6.70
N ALA A 160 2.27 9.71 -6.98
CA ALA A 160 3.62 10.00 -6.48
C ALA A 160 4.29 11.20 -7.18
N GLN A 161 3.99 11.44 -8.47
CA GLN A 161 4.68 12.44 -9.28
C GLN A 161 4.72 13.85 -8.66
N PRO A 162 3.62 14.39 -8.11
CA PRO A 162 3.69 15.70 -7.46
C PRO A 162 4.67 15.72 -6.28
N TRP A 163 4.74 14.64 -5.50
CA TRP A 163 5.62 14.51 -4.35
C TRP A 163 7.09 14.34 -4.76
N MET A 164 7.36 13.60 -5.83
CA MET A 164 8.71 13.42 -6.39
C MET A 164 9.30 14.73 -6.92
N SER A 165 8.45 15.68 -7.29
CA SER A 165 8.84 17.00 -7.79
C SER A 165 9.11 18.02 -6.68
N VAL A 166 8.84 17.70 -5.42
CA VAL A 166 9.08 18.60 -4.28
C VAL A 166 10.57 18.59 -3.94
N PRO A 167 11.25 19.76 -3.94
CA PRO A 167 12.65 19.82 -3.51
C PRO A 167 12.82 19.32 -2.07
N PRO A 168 13.91 18.59 -1.75
CA PRO A 168 14.14 18.05 -0.39
C PRO A 168 14.01 19.10 0.72
N SER A 169 14.51 20.32 0.48
CA SER A 169 14.43 21.44 1.44
C SER A 169 13.02 21.95 1.74
N LYS A 170 12.03 21.63 0.87
CA LYS A 170 10.62 22.02 1.04
C LYS A 170 9.71 20.84 1.35
N TYR A 171 10.27 19.63 1.41
CA TYR A 171 9.47 18.43 1.54
C TYR A 171 8.66 18.39 2.83
N TYR A 172 9.31 18.71 3.95
CA TYR A 172 8.68 18.72 5.27
C TYR A 172 7.51 19.72 5.33
N ASP A 173 7.75 20.97 4.94
CA ASP A 173 6.72 22.02 4.92
C ASP A 173 5.54 21.66 4.03
N THR A 174 5.82 21.04 2.87
CA THR A 174 4.78 20.60 1.94
C THR A 174 3.96 19.45 2.50
N LYS A 175 4.60 18.48 3.14
CA LYS A 175 4.00 17.33 3.80
C LYS A 175 3.00 17.75 4.87
N TYR A 176 3.43 18.61 5.79
CA TYR A 176 2.57 19.08 6.89
C TYR A 176 1.49 20.06 6.41
N ARG A 177 1.78 20.91 5.44
CA ARG A 177 0.75 21.77 4.84
C ARG A 177 -0.35 20.97 4.14
N PHE A 178 -0.02 19.85 3.52
CA PHE A 178 -1.02 18.95 2.93
C PHE A 178 -1.84 18.26 4.03
N ALA A 179 -1.19 17.80 5.11
CA ALA A 179 -1.85 17.24 6.28
C ALA A 179 -2.86 18.22 6.91
N GLU A 180 -2.48 19.49 7.04
CA GLU A 180 -3.36 20.57 7.52
C GLU A 180 -4.64 20.70 6.68
N LYS A 181 -4.51 20.66 5.36
CA LYS A 181 -5.68 20.73 4.46
C LYS A 181 -6.59 19.50 4.62
N LEU A 182 -6.01 18.34 4.83
CA LEU A 182 -6.75 17.10 5.03
C LEU A 182 -7.48 17.11 6.37
N LEU A 183 -6.82 17.57 7.43
CA LEU A 183 -7.44 17.74 8.74
C LEU A 183 -8.57 18.76 8.70
N THR A 184 -8.37 19.91 8.03
CA THR A 184 -9.44 20.90 7.82
C THR A 184 -10.67 20.35 7.07
N LEU A 185 -10.44 19.41 6.15
CA LEU A 185 -11.54 18.71 5.49
C LEU A 185 -12.30 17.82 6.48
N ALA A 186 -11.58 17.09 7.32
CA ALA A 186 -12.16 16.19 8.32
C ALA A 186 -12.94 16.93 9.42
N GLU A 187 -12.48 18.12 9.83
CA GLU A 187 -13.16 18.96 10.80
C GLU A 187 -14.57 19.42 10.39
N LYS A 188 -14.89 19.38 9.08
CA LYS A 188 -16.27 19.65 8.62
C LYS A 188 -17.26 18.58 9.10
N ALA A 189 -16.79 17.35 9.27
CA ALA A 189 -17.59 16.23 9.78
C ALA A 189 -17.40 16.05 11.30
N PHE A 190 -16.20 16.32 11.81
CA PHE A 190 -15.80 16.10 13.19
C PHE A 190 -15.09 17.36 13.74
N PRO A 191 -15.87 18.37 14.21
CA PRO A 191 -15.33 19.69 14.55
C PRO A 191 -14.33 19.72 15.71
N ASP A 192 -14.38 18.74 16.61
CA ASP A 192 -13.54 18.69 17.81
C ASP A 192 -12.21 17.95 17.63
N LEU A 193 -11.88 17.46 16.41
CA LEU A 193 -10.65 16.71 16.15
C LEU A 193 -9.40 17.41 16.66
N ARG A 194 -9.22 18.72 16.34
CA ARG A 194 -8.01 19.45 16.76
C ARG A 194 -7.93 19.68 18.26
N LYS A 195 -9.05 19.78 18.95
CA LYS A 195 -9.09 20.04 20.37
C LYS A 195 -8.46 18.90 21.18
N HIS A 196 -8.59 17.69 20.68
CA HIS A 196 -8.16 16.45 21.31
C HIS A 196 -6.94 15.81 20.62
N LEU A 197 -6.40 16.45 19.57
CA LEU A 197 -5.28 15.92 18.80
C LEU A 197 -3.97 16.11 19.57
N GLU A 198 -3.34 15.04 20.03
CA GLU A 198 -2.03 15.06 20.69
C GLU A 198 -0.88 14.85 19.71
N GLU A 199 -1.02 13.89 18.78
CA GLU A 199 0.01 13.58 17.79
C GLU A 199 -0.58 13.40 16.39
N ALA A 200 0.19 13.82 15.39
CA ALA A 200 -0.16 13.63 13.99
C ALA A 200 1.09 13.38 13.14
N GLU A 201 1.15 12.23 12.47
CA GLU A 201 2.25 11.89 11.57
C GLU A 201 1.72 11.61 10.15
N PRO A 202 2.07 12.45 9.17
CA PRO A 202 1.67 12.23 7.78
C PRO A 202 2.63 11.28 7.05
N ALA A 203 2.08 10.39 6.24
CA ALA A 203 2.80 9.53 5.31
C ALA A 203 2.41 9.90 3.86
N THR A 204 3.40 10.22 3.05
CA THR A 204 3.22 10.55 1.63
C THR A 204 3.38 9.32 0.74
N PRO A 205 3.09 9.40 -0.57
CA PRO A 205 3.45 8.37 -1.53
C PRO A 205 4.92 7.94 -1.46
N LEU A 206 5.85 8.85 -1.12
CA LEU A 206 7.27 8.51 -0.96
C LEU A 206 7.53 7.69 0.32
N THR A 207 6.76 7.93 1.37
CA THR A 207 6.78 7.09 2.58
C THR A 207 6.32 5.68 2.24
N HIS A 208 5.18 5.55 1.55
CA HIS A 208 4.68 4.25 1.10
C HIS A 208 5.68 3.54 0.17
N MET A 209 6.30 4.26 -0.77
CA MET A 209 7.33 3.70 -1.65
C MET A 209 8.49 3.10 -0.86
N ARG A 210 8.95 3.79 0.17
CA ARG A 210 10.04 3.32 1.04
C ARG A 210 9.70 2.03 1.79
N TYR A 211 8.49 1.94 2.34
CA TYR A 211 8.10 0.81 3.19
C TYR A 211 7.54 -0.39 2.42
N LEU A 212 6.86 -0.16 1.29
CA LEU A 212 6.28 -1.22 0.48
C LEU A 212 7.24 -1.76 -0.59
N GLY A 213 8.29 -1.00 -0.95
CA GLY A 213 9.16 -1.34 -2.09
C GLY A 213 8.46 -1.22 -3.45
N HIS A 214 7.25 -0.65 -3.51
CA HIS A 214 6.49 -0.51 -4.75
C HIS A 214 6.82 0.82 -5.44
N PRO A 215 6.95 0.83 -6.78
CA PRO A 215 7.15 2.06 -7.55
C PRO A 215 6.06 3.09 -7.22
N GLY A 216 6.47 4.34 -6.98
CA GLY A 216 5.57 5.42 -6.62
C GLY A 216 4.74 5.19 -5.34
N GLY A 217 5.09 4.18 -4.52
CA GLY A 217 4.31 3.80 -3.35
C GLY A 217 2.91 3.29 -3.68
N SER A 218 2.72 2.76 -4.91
CA SER A 218 1.41 2.28 -5.36
C SER A 218 0.84 1.24 -4.40
N ILE A 219 -0.41 1.45 -3.97
CA ILE A 219 -1.16 0.54 -3.09
C ILE A 219 -2.11 -0.38 -3.85
N TYR A 220 -2.38 -0.07 -5.13
CA TYR A 220 -3.26 -0.85 -6.01
C TYR A 220 -2.53 -1.45 -7.22
N GLY A 221 -1.20 -1.39 -7.25
CA GLY A 221 -0.40 -1.91 -8.36
C GLY A 221 -0.39 -0.99 -9.57
N SER A 222 -0.66 -1.54 -10.76
CA SER A 222 -0.72 -0.76 -12.00
C SER A 222 -2.06 -0.06 -12.18
N GLU A 223 -2.07 1.03 -12.96
CA GLU A 223 -3.32 1.66 -13.42
C GLU A 223 -4.17 0.72 -14.27
N HIS A 224 -5.48 0.81 -14.09
CA HIS A 224 -6.47 0.02 -14.82
C HIS A 224 -7.13 0.87 -15.92
N PHE A 225 -6.39 1.18 -16.97
CA PHE A 225 -6.97 1.84 -18.13
C PHE A 225 -7.71 0.85 -19.03
N THR A 226 -8.91 1.21 -19.45
CA THR A 226 -9.71 0.40 -20.40
C THR A 226 -9.02 0.17 -21.74
N ARG A 227 -8.09 1.05 -22.13
CA ARG A 227 -7.23 0.93 -23.33
C ARG A 227 -6.04 -0.02 -23.14
N GLU A 228 -5.67 -0.32 -21.91
CA GLU A 228 -4.61 -1.27 -21.57
C GLU A 228 -5.29 -2.58 -21.19
N THR A 229 -4.83 -3.70 -21.74
CA THR A 229 -5.36 -5.04 -21.44
C THR A 229 -4.99 -5.49 -20.02
N SER A 230 -4.64 -4.55 -19.14
CA SER A 230 -4.17 -4.78 -17.77
C SER A 230 -5.26 -5.08 -16.75
N LEU A 231 -6.55 -5.03 -17.16
CA LEU A 231 -7.67 -5.40 -16.27
C LEU A 231 -7.56 -6.84 -15.73
N PHE A 232 -6.84 -7.70 -16.44
CA PHE A 232 -6.63 -9.09 -16.05
C PHE A 232 -5.15 -9.42 -16.20
N VAL A 233 -4.35 -9.00 -15.23
CA VAL A 233 -2.94 -9.39 -15.18
C VAL A 233 -2.86 -10.86 -14.78
N ASP A 234 -2.28 -11.70 -15.66
CA ASP A 234 -2.07 -13.10 -15.36
C ASP A 234 -1.17 -13.27 -14.12
N SER A 235 -1.56 -14.14 -13.22
CA SER A 235 -0.75 -14.51 -12.07
C SER A 235 0.45 -15.39 -12.42
N LYS A 236 0.51 -15.92 -13.64
CA LYS A 236 1.59 -16.79 -14.10
C LYS A 236 2.65 -16.01 -14.88
N SER A 237 3.90 -16.12 -14.44
CA SER A 237 5.06 -15.65 -15.18
C SER A 237 5.36 -16.52 -16.41
N ALA A 238 6.08 -15.99 -17.40
CA ALA A 238 6.68 -16.77 -18.46
C ALA A 238 7.82 -17.68 -17.97
N ILE A 239 8.35 -17.45 -16.77
CA ILE A 239 9.29 -18.35 -16.10
C ILE A 239 8.50 -19.50 -15.47
N GLU A 240 8.78 -20.72 -15.89
CA GLU A 240 8.06 -21.91 -15.38
C GLU A 240 8.25 -22.06 -13.87
N GLY A 241 7.15 -22.17 -13.13
CA GLY A 241 7.13 -22.29 -11.67
C GLY A 241 7.10 -20.96 -10.92
N LEU A 242 7.16 -19.81 -11.60
CA LEU A 242 7.00 -18.50 -10.96
C LEU A 242 5.59 -17.97 -11.12
N TYR A 243 5.00 -17.59 -10.00
CA TYR A 243 3.64 -17.02 -9.92
C TYR A 243 3.65 -15.73 -9.11
N PHE A 244 2.69 -14.85 -9.41
CA PHE A 244 2.47 -13.59 -8.71
C PHE A 244 1.14 -13.60 -7.96
N THR A 245 1.08 -12.87 -6.86
CA THR A 245 -0.13 -12.60 -6.10
C THR A 245 -0.10 -11.18 -5.55
N GLY A 246 -1.21 -10.72 -4.97
CA GLY A 246 -1.31 -9.42 -4.33
C GLY A 246 -1.68 -8.28 -5.29
N ALA A 247 -1.49 -7.05 -4.84
CA ALA A 247 -2.01 -5.82 -5.44
C ALA A 247 -1.61 -5.55 -6.91
N TRP A 248 -0.59 -6.25 -7.42
CA TRP A 248 -0.08 -6.07 -8.79
C TRP A 248 -0.68 -7.04 -9.80
N ASN A 249 -1.58 -7.92 -9.37
CA ASN A 249 -2.20 -8.93 -10.22
C ASN A 249 -3.71 -8.77 -10.30
N GLY A 250 -4.34 -9.45 -11.25
CA GLY A 250 -5.77 -9.40 -11.43
C GLY A 250 -6.28 -7.98 -11.65
N SER A 251 -7.31 -7.60 -10.94
CA SER A 251 -7.88 -6.25 -10.97
C SER A 251 -7.15 -5.25 -10.04
N GLY A 252 -6.06 -5.68 -9.40
CA GLY A 252 -5.33 -4.86 -8.43
C GLY A 252 -6.06 -4.66 -7.10
N GLY A 253 -5.31 -4.25 -6.06
CA GLY A 253 -5.86 -3.97 -4.75
C GLY A 253 -5.65 -5.06 -3.72
N PHE A 254 -6.40 -5.00 -2.63
CA PHE A 254 -6.22 -5.87 -1.47
C PHE A 254 -6.69 -7.32 -1.70
N GLN A 255 -7.71 -7.49 -2.53
CA GLN A 255 -8.25 -8.80 -2.93
C GLN A 255 -8.39 -8.81 -4.46
N PRO A 256 -7.32 -9.15 -5.19
CA PRO A 256 -7.37 -9.28 -6.64
C PRO A 256 -8.14 -10.53 -7.07
#